data_19fa874a787fb22173acaf272543c027
#
_entry.id   19fa874a787fb22173acaf272543c027
#
_cell.length_a   1.000
_cell.length_b   1.000
_cell.length_c   1.000
_cell.angle_alpha   90.00
_cell.angle_beta   90.00
_cell.angle_gamma   90.00
#
_symmetry.space_group_name_H-M   'P 1'
#
loop_
_entity.id
_entity.type
_entity.pdbx_description
1 polymer ?
#
loop_
_entity_poly.entity_id
_entity_poly.type
_entity_poly.pdbx_seq_one_letter_code
_entity_poly.pdbx_strand_id
1 'polypeptide(L)'
;MDYIDTNVIISFLNRRDVNHARAVKIFDHTDKRVTSPIAVLELKSVFSRTTNLAMDEIEAFADYLPEIGVEVPETDMDKIFSKAIEIAVNVRMKTLDILHISASLILESDTIVTFDREFVEREKELANIGLRIYSGR
;
A
#
# COMPACT_ATOMS: atom_id res chain seq x y z
N MET A 1 9.15 -2.82 -9.61
CA MET A 1 7.72 -2.71 -9.25
C MET A 1 7.56 -1.83 -8.02
N ASP A 2 6.54 -1.05 -8.01
CA ASP A 2 6.22 -0.17 -6.90
C ASP A 2 5.03 -0.74 -6.12
N TYR A 3 5.24 -0.97 -4.85
CA TYR A 3 4.16 -1.38 -3.94
C TYR A 3 3.40 -0.14 -3.50
N ILE A 4 2.10 -0.12 -3.76
CA ILE A 4 1.26 1.04 -3.46
C ILE A 4 0.53 0.81 -2.14
N ASP A 5 0.81 1.66 -1.17
CA ASP A 5 0.13 1.64 0.13
C ASP A 5 -1.32 2.09 -0.02
N THR A 6 -2.17 1.60 0.86
CA THR A 6 -3.61 1.85 0.85
C THR A 6 -3.95 3.34 0.84
N ASN A 7 -3.23 4.16 1.60
CA ASN A 7 -3.50 5.60 1.68
C ASN A 7 -3.35 6.31 0.33
N VAL A 8 -2.42 5.87 -0.50
CA VAL A 8 -2.22 6.42 -1.85
C VAL A 8 -3.35 6.00 -2.78
N ILE A 9 -3.79 4.74 -2.69
CA ILE A 9 -4.93 4.23 -3.46
C ILE A 9 -6.19 5.01 -3.13
N ILE A 10 -6.48 5.18 -1.84
CA ILE A 10 -7.66 5.93 -1.37
C ILE A 10 -7.64 7.36 -1.90
N SER A 11 -6.50 8.04 -1.79
CA SER A 11 -6.35 9.40 -2.29
C SER A 11 -6.52 9.49 -3.81
N PHE A 12 -6.07 8.50 -4.54
CA PHE A 12 -6.27 8.43 -5.99
C PHE A 12 -7.75 8.25 -6.36
N LEU A 13 -8.46 7.40 -5.64
CA LEU A 13 -9.88 7.11 -5.90
C LEU A 13 -10.82 8.23 -5.44
N ASN A 14 -10.42 9.03 -4.47
CA ASN A 14 -11.23 10.10 -3.91
C ASN A 14 -10.77 11.48 -4.40
N ARG A 15 -11.48 12.04 -5.36
CA ARG A 15 -11.16 13.36 -5.95
C ARG A 15 -11.20 14.51 -4.95
N ARG A 16 -11.88 14.33 -3.82
CA ARG A 16 -11.99 15.35 -2.75
C ARG A 16 -10.90 15.24 -1.72
N ASP A 17 -10.08 14.19 -1.79
CA ASP A 17 -8.98 14.01 -0.86
C ASP A 17 -7.92 15.09 -1.08
N VAL A 18 -7.39 15.63 0.01
CA VAL A 18 -6.36 16.68 -0.01
C VAL A 18 -5.10 16.22 -0.76
N ASN A 19 -4.82 14.93 -0.77
CA ASN A 19 -3.67 14.34 -1.45
C ASN A 19 -4.00 13.77 -2.84
N HIS A 20 -5.20 14.02 -3.36
CA HIS A 20 -5.60 13.45 -4.65
C HIS A 20 -4.64 13.85 -5.78
N ALA A 21 -4.32 15.13 -5.93
CA ALA A 21 -3.41 15.60 -6.97
C ALA A 21 -2.02 14.98 -6.86
N ARG A 22 -1.56 14.79 -5.63
CA ARG A 22 -0.28 14.13 -5.35
C ARG A 22 -0.33 12.65 -5.74
N ALA A 23 -1.43 11.96 -5.46
CA ALA A 23 -1.62 10.58 -5.87
C ALA A 23 -1.66 10.43 -7.39
N VAL A 24 -2.36 11.31 -8.08
CA VAL A 24 -2.38 11.33 -9.56
C VAL A 24 -0.97 11.49 -10.11
N LYS A 25 -0.21 12.41 -9.57
CA LYS A 25 1.19 12.64 -9.98
C LYS A 25 2.05 11.38 -9.75
N ILE A 26 1.85 10.68 -8.65
CA ILE A 26 2.55 9.43 -8.37
C ILE A 26 2.21 8.40 -9.46
N PHE A 27 0.95 8.25 -9.81
CA PHE A 27 0.52 7.29 -10.83
C PHE A 27 1.09 7.64 -12.22
N ASP A 28 1.30 8.92 -12.50
CA ASP A 28 1.94 9.35 -13.75
C ASP A 28 3.44 9.02 -13.80
N HIS A 29 4.07 8.83 -12.65
CA HIS A 29 5.52 8.58 -12.54
C HIS A 29 5.88 7.14 -12.16
N THR A 30 4.91 6.26 -12.04
CA THR A 30 5.12 4.83 -11.73
C THR A 30 4.55 3.97 -12.86
N ASP A 31 5.31 2.96 -13.27
CA ASP A 31 4.90 2.11 -14.40
C ASP A 31 4.21 0.82 -13.94
N LYS A 32 4.87 0.06 -13.10
CA LYS A 32 4.35 -1.21 -12.59
C LYS A 32 3.97 -1.05 -11.13
N ARG A 33 2.70 -1.01 -10.87
CA ARG A 33 2.12 -0.83 -9.54
C ARG A 33 1.49 -2.13 -9.07
N VAL A 34 1.85 -2.54 -7.87
CA VAL A 34 1.26 -3.71 -7.22
C VAL A 34 0.81 -3.34 -5.82
N THR A 35 -0.11 -4.10 -5.30
CA THR A 35 -0.46 -4.07 -3.88
C THR A 35 -0.80 -5.49 -3.42
N SER A 36 -1.16 -5.63 -2.16
CA SER A 36 -1.43 -6.94 -1.57
C SER A 36 -2.88 -7.07 -1.10
N PRO A 37 -3.33 -8.28 -0.77
CA PRO A 37 -4.62 -8.48 -0.11
C PRO A 37 -4.77 -7.68 1.20
N ILE A 38 -3.67 -7.35 1.85
CA ILE A 38 -3.67 -6.49 3.06
C ILE A 38 -4.22 -5.11 2.72
N ALA A 39 -3.77 -4.51 1.63
CA ALA A 39 -4.27 -3.23 1.18
C ALA A 39 -5.74 -3.30 0.76
N VAL A 40 -6.15 -4.38 0.14
CA VAL A 40 -7.56 -4.61 -0.22
C VAL A 40 -8.43 -4.66 1.04
N LEU A 41 -7.99 -5.38 2.07
CA LEU A 41 -8.69 -5.43 3.36
C LEU A 41 -8.78 -4.03 3.99
N GLU A 42 -7.70 -3.28 4.00
CA GLU A 42 -7.70 -1.91 4.53
C GLU A 42 -8.64 -1.01 3.74
N LEU A 43 -8.60 -1.07 2.42
CA LEU A 43 -9.46 -0.26 1.55
C LEU A 43 -10.93 -0.48 1.88
N LYS A 44 -11.34 -1.74 1.98
CA LYS A 44 -12.72 -2.11 2.33
C LYS A 44 -13.07 -1.64 3.74
N SER A 45 -12.17 -1.83 4.70
CA SER A 45 -12.35 -1.40 6.09
C SER A 45 -12.53 0.12 6.18
N VAL A 46 -11.68 0.88 5.53
CA VAL A 46 -11.75 2.35 5.54
C VAL A 46 -13.06 2.82 4.91
N PHE A 47 -13.41 2.31 3.74
CA PHE A 47 -14.64 2.72 3.06
C PHE A 47 -15.90 2.36 3.86
N SER A 48 -15.92 1.20 4.50
CA SER A 48 -17.07 0.79 5.32
C SER A 48 -17.27 1.68 6.53
N ARG A 49 -16.20 2.21 7.11
CA ARG A 49 -16.23 3.06 8.32
C ARG A 49 -16.42 4.54 8.03
N THR A 50 -15.95 5.02 6.88
CA THR A 50 -15.85 6.46 6.60
C THR A 50 -16.80 6.95 5.52
N THR A 51 -17.52 6.05 4.86
CA THR A 51 -18.45 6.40 3.79
C THR A 51 -19.82 5.77 4.01
N ASN A 52 -20.81 6.21 3.24
CA ASN A 52 -22.14 5.62 3.19
C ASN A 52 -22.31 4.70 1.97
N LEU A 53 -21.21 4.25 1.39
CA LEU A 53 -21.23 3.34 0.25
C LEU A 53 -21.88 2.01 0.64
N ALA A 54 -22.70 1.47 -0.27
CA ALA A 54 -23.28 0.14 -0.12
C ALA A 54 -22.18 -0.93 -0.27
N MET A 55 -22.45 -2.12 0.23
CA MET A 55 -21.49 -3.23 0.21
C MET A 55 -21.01 -3.56 -1.21
N ASP A 56 -21.92 -3.58 -2.18
CA ASP A 56 -21.60 -3.84 -3.59
C ASP A 56 -20.74 -2.73 -4.21
N GLU A 57 -20.93 -1.48 -3.80
CA GLU A 57 -20.10 -0.36 -4.24
C GLU A 57 -18.66 -0.47 -3.71
N ILE A 58 -18.50 -0.86 -2.44
CA ILE A 58 -17.17 -1.08 -1.84
C ILE A 58 -16.46 -2.23 -2.56
N GLU A 59 -17.16 -3.33 -2.82
CA GLU A 59 -16.62 -4.46 -3.59
C GLU A 59 -16.19 -4.02 -4.99
N ALA A 60 -16.98 -3.17 -5.65
CA ALA A 60 -16.65 -2.65 -6.97
C ALA A 60 -15.37 -1.82 -6.98
N PHE A 61 -15.13 -1.01 -5.95
CA PHE A 61 -13.87 -0.27 -5.83
C PHE A 61 -12.65 -1.20 -5.72
N ALA A 62 -12.75 -2.25 -4.93
CA ALA A 62 -11.67 -3.23 -4.81
C ALA A 62 -11.41 -3.95 -6.15
N ASP A 63 -12.47 -4.35 -6.85
CA ASP A 63 -12.38 -5.01 -8.14
C ASP A 63 -11.84 -4.08 -9.24
N TYR A 64 -11.96 -2.77 -9.04
CA TYR A 64 -11.50 -1.76 -10.00
C TYR A 64 -9.99 -1.49 -9.97
N LEU A 65 -9.27 -1.98 -8.97
CA LEU A 65 -7.83 -1.72 -8.83
C LEU A 65 -7.01 -2.06 -10.07
N PRO A 66 -7.22 -3.19 -10.75
CA PRO A 66 -6.49 -3.46 -12.00
C PRO A 66 -6.76 -2.43 -13.09
N GLU A 67 -7.97 -1.88 -13.16
CA GLU A 67 -8.35 -0.87 -14.15
C GLU A 67 -7.61 0.45 -13.97
N ILE A 68 -7.22 0.78 -12.75
CA ILE A 68 -6.38 1.95 -12.47
C ILE A 68 -4.88 1.61 -12.51
N GLY A 69 -4.54 0.41 -12.96
CA GLY A 69 -3.16 -0.01 -13.12
C GLY A 69 -2.48 -0.46 -11.83
N VAL A 70 -3.25 -0.86 -10.82
CA VAL A 70 -2.72 -1.46 -9.58
C VAL A 70 -3.07 -2.94 -9.58
N GLU A 71 -2.09 -3.79 -9.79
CA GLU A 71 -2.29 -5.23 -9.76
C GLU A 71 -2.30 -5.75 -8.33
N VAL A 72 -3.14 -6.74 -8.09
CA VAL A 72 -3.18 -7.47 -6.81
C VAL A 72 -2.86 -8.93 -7.14
N PRO A 73 -1.57 -9.28 -7.26
CA PRO A 73 -1.20 -10.64 -7.62
C PRO A 73 -1.56 -11.63 -6.51
N GLU A 74 -1.74 -12.88 -6.90
CA GLU A 74 -1.89 -13.96 -5.94
C GLU A 74 -0.65 -14.01 -5.04
N THR A 75 -0.86 -14.00 -3.74
CA THR A 75 0.22 -13.84 -2.78
C THR A 75 0.10 -14.90 -1.69
N ASP A 76 1.22 -15.52 -1.35
CA ASP A 76 1.30 -16.46 -0.24
C ASP A 76 1.29 -15.69 1.08
N MET A 77 0.14 -15.66 1.74
CA MET A 77 -0.03 -14.94 3.00
C MET A 77 0.82 -15.54 4.12
N ASP A 78 1.07 -16.85 4.10
CA ASP A 78 1.92 -17.48 5.10
C ASP A 78 3.36 -16.97 5.01
N LYS A 79 3.85 -16.73 3.81
CA LYS A 79 5.17 -16.12 3.61
C LYS A 79 5.21 -14.68 4.10
N ILE A 80 4.15 -13.92 3.87
CA ILE A 80 4.05 -12.54 4.37
C ILE A 80 4.09 -12.54 5.90
N PHE A 81 3.31 -13.39 6.56
CA PHE A 81 3.29 -13.48 8.02
C PHE A 81 4.65 -13.92 8.59
N SER A 82 5.27 -14.92 7.98
CA SER A 82 6.60 -15.36 8.40
C SER A 82 7.63 -14.24 8.29
N LYS A 83 7.60 -13.50 7.20
CA LYS A 83 8.49 -12.36 7.01
C LYS A 83 8.21 -11.24 8.01
N ALA A 84 6.94 -10.96 8.28
CA ALA A 84 6.52 -9.96 9.26
C ALA A 84 7.03 -10.31 10.67
N ILE A 85 6.91 -11.56 11.07
CA ILE A 85 7.42 -12.03 12.37
C ILE A 85 8.94 -11.85 12.45
N GLU A 86 9.65 -12.18 11.37
CA GLU A 86 11.10 -12.04 11.29
C GLU A 86 11.57 -10.60 11.45
N ILE A 87 10.95 -9.65 10.74
CA ILE A 87 11.41 -8.25 10.74
C ILE A 87 10.87 -7.42 11.90
N ALA A 88 9.82 -7.88 12.57
CA ALA A 88 9.12 -7.11 13.61
C ALA A 88 10.02 -6.68 14.77
N VAL A 89 11.04 -7.48 15.10
CA VAL A 89 11.98 -7.18 16.18
C VAL A 89 12.98 -6.08 15.83
N ASN A 90 13.22 -5.87 14.55
CA ASN A 90 14.20 -4.89 14.05
C ASN A 90 13.53 -3.63 13.48
N VAL A 91 12.37 -3.78 12.90
CA VAL A 91 11.60 -2.67 12.34
C VAL A 91 10.54 -2.27 13.35
N ARG A 92 10.73 -1.13 14.00
CA ARG A 92 9.89 -0.67 15.10
C ARG A 92 8.71 0.13 14.59
N MET A 93 7.79 -0.56 13.90
CA MET A 93 6.60 0.03 13.32
C MET A 93 5.35 -0.73 13.77
N LYS A 94 4.19 -0.17 13.48
CA LYS A 94 2.90 -0.82 13.80
C LYS A 94 2.74 -2.09 12.99
N THR A 95 1.96 -3.03 13.51
CA THR A 95 1.73 -4.34 12.90
C THR A 95 1.30 -4.25 11.45
N LEU A 96 0.36 -3.36 11.12
CA LEU A 96 -0.14 -3.22 9.75
C LEU A 96 0.94 -2.70 8.81
N ASP A 97 1.77 -1.75 9.27
CA ASP A 97 2.90 -1.24 8.50
C ASP A 97 3.92 -2.34 8.23
N ILE A 98 4.21 -3.16 9.23
CA ILE A 98 5.10 -4.31 9.08
C ILE A 98 4.55 -5.31 8.06
N LEU A 99 3.23 -5.52 8.04
CA LEU A 99 2.59 -6.39 7.06
C LEU A 99 2.75 -5.83 5.63
N HIS A 100 2.59 -4.52 5.44
CA HIS A 100 2.82 -3.91 4.13
C HIS A 100 4.29 -4.00 3.69
N ILE A 101 5.21 -3.77 4.61
CA ILE A 101 6.65 -3.93 4.35
C ILE A 101 6.94 -5.36 3.92
N SER A 102 6.42 -6.33 4.66
CA SER A 102 6.61 -7.75 4.37
C SER A 102 5.99 -8.15 3.03
N ALA A 103 4.80 -7.68 2.74
CA ALA A 103 4.14 -7.91 1.45
C ALA A 103 4.98 -7.35 0.29
N SER A 104 5.51 -6.14 0.46
CA SER A 104 6.39 -5.53 -0.54
C SER A 104 7.61 -6.40 -0.82
N LEU A 105 8.25 -6.90 0.22
CA LEU A 105 9.42 -7.78 0.10
C LEU A 105 9.08 -9.11 -0.58
N ILE A 106 7.98 -9.74 -0.18
CA ILE A 106 7.54 -11.02 -0.76
C ILE A 106 7.14 -10.86 -2.23
N LEU A 107 6.56 -9.72 -2.60
CA LEU A 107 6.22 -9.39 -3.99
C LEU A 107 7.40 -8.89 -4.80
N GLU A 108 8.59 -8.86 -4.19
CA GLU A 108 9.82 -8.39 -4.85
C GLU A 108 9.75 -6.94 -5.34
N SER A 109 8.98 -6.11 -4.65
CA SER A 109 8.98 -4.68 -4.87
C SER A 109 10.15 -4.06 -4.12
N ASP A 110 10.85 -3.18 -4.77
CA ASP A 110 11.98 -2.46 -4.18
C ASP A 110 11.60 -1.08 -3.64
N THR A 111 10.38 -0.64 -3.90
CA THR A 111 9.88 0.67 -3.49
C THR A 111 8.48 0.54 -2.90
N ILE A 112 8.26 1.17 -1.74
CA ILE A 112 6.93 1.39 -1.19
C ILE A 112 6.54 2.84 -1.46
N VAL A 113 5.38 3.01 -2.07
CA VAL A 113 4.77 4.31 -2.33
C VAL A 113 3.75 4.57 -1.24
N THR A 114 3.98 5.58 -0.41
CA THR A 114 3.13 5.87 0.75
C THR A 114 3.12 7.35 1.09
N PHE A 115 2.03 7.83 1.69
CA PHE A 115 1.94 9.17 2.28
C PHE A 115 2.23 9.17 3.78
N ASP A 116 2.42 7.99 4.37
CA ASP A 116 2.66 7.87 5.80
C ASP A 116 4.03 8.42 6.18
N ARG A 117 4.05 9.44 7.01
CA ARG A 117 5.29 10.11 7.46
C ARG A 117 6.19 9.17 8.24
N GLU A 118 5.64 8.19 8.94
CA GLU A 118 6.43 7.23 9.71
C GLU A 118 7.34 6.41 8.80
N PHE A 119 6.87 6.02 7.62
CA PHE A 119 7.72 5.37 6.61
C PHE A 119 8.87 6.26 6.15
N VAL A 120 8.57 7.54 5.91
CA VAL A 120 9.59 8.50 5.48
C VAL A 120 10.64 8.71 6.57
N GLU A 121 10.22 8.81 7.81
CA GLU A 121 11.12 8.97 8.96
C GLU A 121 12.02 7.76 9.18
N ARG A 122 11.60 6.57 8.73
CA ARG A 122 12.35 5.31 8.86
C ARG A 122 13.01 4.86 7.57
N GLU A 123 13.16 5.76 6.63
CA GLU A 123 13.70 5.47 5.30
C GLU A 123 15.06 4.78 5.35
N LYS A 124 15.94 5.21 6.26
CA LYS A 124 17.28 4.62 6.41
C LYS A 124 17.22 3.17 6.90
N GLU A 125 16.36 2.90 7.88
CA GLU A 125 16.16 1.56 8.41
C GLU A 125 15.58 0.63 7.36
N LEU A 126 14.61 1.13 6.58
CA LEU A 126 13.97 0.37 5.51
C LEU A 126 14.93 0.11 4.34
N ALA A 127 15.83 1.04 4.06
CA ALA A 127 16.88 0.84 3.07
C ALA A 127 17.79 -0.34 3.43
N ASN A 128 18.04 -0.58 4.71
CA ASN A 128 18.86 -1.70 5.18
C ASN A 128 18.23 -3.07 4.87
N ILE A 129 16.92 -3.14 4.67
CA ILE A 129 16.23 -4.36 4.29
C ILE A 129 15.81 -4.38 2.81
N GLY A 130 16.34 -3.45 2.02
CA GLY A 130 16.18 -3.43 0.57
C GLY A 130 14.98 -2.65 0.06
N LEU A 131 14.40 -1.75 0.87
CA LEU A 131 13.24 -0.96 0.47
C LEU A 131 13.56 0.54 0.38
N ARG A 132 13.10 1.15 -0.70
CA ARG A 132 13.05 2.60 -0.86
C ARG A 132 11.64 3.10 -0.58
N ILE A 133 11.55 4.34 -0.12
CA ILE A 133 10.28 5.00 0.14
C ILE A 133 10.09 6.13 -0.88
N TYR A 134 8.93 6.13 -1.50
CA TYR A 134 8.53 7.21 -2.41
C TYR A 134 7.20 7.81 -1.94
N SER A 135 7.16 9.11 -1.77
CA SER A 135 5.99 9.84 -1.27
C SER A 135 5.49 10.94 -2.23
N GLY A 136 5.98 10.94 -3.46
CA GLY A 136 5.56 11.91 -4.47
C GLY A 136 6.19 13.29 -4.35
N ARG A 137 7.30 13.39 -3.65
CA ARG A 137 8.03 14.65 -3.47
C ARG A 137 9.37 14.66 -4.19
#